data_cb1680164dde803ca276ad905e84b488
#
_entry.id   cb1680164dde803ca276ad905e84b488
#
_cell.length_a   1.000
_cell.length_b   1.000
_cell.length_c   1.000
_cell.angle_alpha   90.00
_cell.angle_beta   90.00
_cell.angle_gamma   90.00
#
_symmetry.space_group_name_H-M   'P 1'
#
loop_
_entity.id
_entity.type
_entity.pdbx_description
1 polymer ?
#
loop_
_entity_poly.entity_id
_entity_poly.type
_entity_poly.pdbx_seq_one_letter_code
_entity_poly.pdbx_strand_id
1 'polypeptide(L)'
;MPHNIDEAMKIIAGNYSITQDIGKIEFYNHAIKNEAYFINIAGFAFDAAVVLATNQMQERGKRQKSAYLFNLLKCMFQHKNMHMDILVNEQKISDNIFSISIGNGKYSGGGMVQTPNAVINDGILDVTVYLNLKKIAIIKNVSKLYNNKILEVKGVRSYKTDNLTIKTPSISIAEIDGEIIEGNIFNISVISNSLNI
;
A
#
# COMPACT_ATOMS: atom_id res chain seq x y z
N MET A 1 -4.03 -14.67 -12.36
CA MET A 1 -5.02 -15.77 -12.32
C MET A 1 -5.79 -15.76 -13.63
N PRO A 2 -6.11 -16.93 -14.20
CA PRO A 2 -6.92 -17.01 -15.42
C PRO A 2 -8.34 -16.49 -15.15
N HIS A 3 -8.91 -15.82 -16.17
CA HIS A 3 -10.30 -15.34 -16.10
C HIS A 3 -11.32 -16.45 -16.39
N ASN A 4 -10.86 -17.58 -16.86
CA ASN A 4 -11.68 -18.76 -17.18
C ASN A 4 -11.68 -19.74 -16.00
N ILE A 5 -12.86 -20.13 -15.55
CA ILE A 5 -13.05 -21.06 -14.42
C ILE A 5 -12.37 -22.42 -14.69
N ASP A 6 -12.48 -22.95 -15.92
CA ASP A 6 -11.89 -24.27 -16.28
C ASP A 6 -10.36 -24.22 -16.22
N GLU A 7 -9.74 -23.11 -16.61
CA GLU A 7 -8.29 -22.91 -16.49
C GLU A 7 -7.88 -22.76 -15.02
N ALA A 8 -8.65 -22.04 -14.21
CA ALA A 8 -8.41 -21.92 -12.79
C ALA A 8 -8.48 -23.29 -12.09
N MET A 9 -9.48 -24.10 -12.43
CA MET A 9 -9.66 -25.46 -11.90
C MET A 9 -8.50 -26.40 -12.32
N LYS A 10 -7.99 -26.27 -13.55
CA LYS A 10 -6.81 -27.02 -13.99
C LYS A 10 -5.55 -26.68 -13.18
N ILE A 11 -5.34 -25.40 -12.85
CA ILE A 11 -4.22 -24.97 -12.03
C ILE A 11 -4.34 -25.56 -10.62
N ILE A 12 -5.53 -25.50 -10.00
CA ILE A 12 -5.78 -26.07 -8.68
C ILE A 12 -5.57 -27.60 -8.72
N ALA A 13 -6.11 -28.30 -9.73
CA ALA A 13 -5.97 -29.74 -9.88
C ALA A 13 -4.52 -30.16 -10.19
N GLY A 14 -3.74 -29.29 -10.85
CA GLY A 14 -2.32 -29.53 -11.15
C GLY A 14 -1.39 -29.40 -9.94
N ASN A 15 -1.90 -28.96 -8.79
CA ASN A 15 -1.15 -28.79 -7.53
C ASN A 15 0.10 -27.91 -7.69
N TYR A 16 0.04 -26.94 -8.61
CA TYR A 16 1.12 -25.96 -8.79
C TYR A 16 1.12 -25.00 -7.61
N SER A 17 2.26 -24.84 -6.98
CA SER A 17 2.45 -23.85 -5.93
C SER A 17 3.64 -22.95 -6.27
N ILE A 18 3.55 -21.71 -5.87
CA ILE A 18 4.67 -20.77 -5.89
C ILE A 18 4.92 -20.29 -4.47
N THR A 19 6.19 -20.07 -4.15
CA THR A 19 6.56 -19.48 -2.86
C THR A 19 6.44 -17.98 -2.96
N GLN A 20 5.88 -17.36 -1.93
CA GLN A 20 5.71 -15.91 -1.81
C GLN A 20 6.30 -15.41 -0.50
N ASP A 21 6.83 -14.21 -0.54
CA ASP A 21 7.28 -13.47 0.64
C ASP A 21 6.07 -12.89 1.38
N ILE A 22 6.28 -12.51 2.65
CA ILE A 22 5.28 -11.85 3.49
C ILE A 22 5.89 -10.56 4.03
N GLY A 23 5.17 -9.46 3.96
CA GLY A 23 5.52 -8.26 4.69
C GLY A 23 5.09 -8.36 6.16
N LYS A 24 5.99 -8.00 7.08
CA LYS A 24 5.73 -7.89 8.52
C LYS A 24 5.79 -6.43 8.93
N ILE A 25 4.83 -5.98 9.74
CA ILE A 25 4.81 -4.66 10.35
C ILE A 25 4.76 -4.81 11.86
N GLU A 26 5.80 -4.35 12.55
CA GLU A 26 5.77 -4.12 13.99
C GLU A 26 5.43 -2.65 14.23
N PHE A 27 4.37 -2.37 14.99
CA PHE A 27 3.92 -1.01 15.21
C PHE A 27 3.62 -0.73 16.68
N TYR A 28 3.78 0.54 17.05
CA TYR A 28 3.62 0.98 18.43
C TYR A 28 2.45 1.96 18.52
N ASN A 29 1.50 1.63 19.41
CA ASN A 29 0.39 2.48 19.80
C ASN A 29 0.48 2.72 21.31
N HIS A 30 0.73 3.98 21.74
CA HIS A 30 0.94 4.34 23.15
C HIS A 30 1.96 3.42 23.88
N ALA A 31 3.11 3.17 23.26
CA ALA A 31 4.17 2.27 23.75
C ALA A 31 3.78 0.76 23.78
N ILE A 32 2.59 0.39 23.39
CA ILE A 32 2.19 -1.01 23.22
C ILE A 32 2.67 -1.48 21.86
N LYS A 33 3.53 -2.52 21.85
CA LYS A 33 4.00 -3.16 20.63
C LYS A 33 2.94 -4.12 20.11
N ASN A 34 2.61 -3.99 18.84
CA ASN A 34 1.74 -4.88 18.10
C ASN A 34 2.45 -5.34 16.82
N GLU A 35 1.95 -6.38 16.18
CA GLU A 35 2.43 -6.83 14.88
C GLU A 35 1.29 -7.27 13.98
N ALA A 36 1.51 -7.11 12.66
CA ALA A 36 0.59 -7.51 11.62
C ALA A 36 1.38 -7.94 10.38
N TYR A 37 0.71 -8.63 9.47
CA TYR A 37 1.33 -9.20 8.27
C TYR A 37 0.51 -8.85 7.04
N PHE A 38 1.17 -8.67 5.90
CA PHE A 38 0.52 -8.46 4.60
C PHE A 38 1.18 -9.32 3.53
N ILE A 39 0.38 -9.78 2.60
CA ILE A 39 0.84 -10.60 1.47
C ILE A 39 0.95 -9.79 0.19
N ASN A 40 0.25 -8.67 0.10
CA ASN A 40 0.18 -7.87 -1.11
C ASN A 40 0.74 -6.45 -0.89
N ILE A 41 0.04 -5.59 -0.11
CA ILE A 41 0.42 -4.19 0.01
C ILE A 41 0.09 -3.61 1.39
N ALA A 42 0.94 -2.69 1.85
CA ALA A 42 0.65 -1.81 2.96
C ALA A 42 0.70 -0.35 2.50
N GLY A 43 -0.20 0.49 3.03
CA GLY A 43 -0.34 1.88 2.63
C GLY A 43 -0.44 2.85 3.80
N PHE A 44 0.09 4.05 3.62
CA PHE A 44 0.09 5.11 4.64
C PHE A 44 -0.49 6.39 4.07
N ALA A 45 -0.98 7.25 4.96
CA ALA A 45 -1.57 8.55 4.66
C ALA A 45 -2.78 8.45 3.73
N PHE A 46 -2.70 8.85 2.46
CA PHE A 46 -3.84 8.85 1.56
C PHE A 46 -4.38 7.44 1.31
N ASP A 47 -3.51 6.44 1.11
CA ASP A 47 -3.94 5.05 0.89
C ASP A 47 -4.77 4.54 2.07
N ALA A 48 -4.28 4.70 3.31
CA ALA A 48 -5.01 4.32 4.51
C ALA A 48 -6.34 5.09 4.67
N ALA A 49 -6.35 6.39 4.35
CA ALA A 49 -7.58 7.19 4.42
C ALA A 49 -8.66 6.70 3.44
N VAL A 50 -8.25 6.27 2.23
CA VAL A 50 -9.17 5.71 1.22
C VAL A 50 -9.75 4.37 1.69
N VAL A 51 -8.91 3.49 2.23
CA VAL A 51 -9.36 2.18 2.75
C VAL A 51 -10.32 2.37 3.92
N LEU A 52 -9.98 3.22 4.89
CA LEU A 52 -10.87 3.52 6.02
C LEU A 52 -12.24 4.03 5.54
N ALA A 53 -12.27 4.99 4.62
CA ALA A 53 -13.51 5.53 4.08
C ALA A 53 -14.32 4.47 3.30
N THR A 54 -13.64 3.56 2.61
CA THR A 54 -14.27 2.47 1.85
C THR A 54 -14.89 1.44 2.79
N ASN A 55 -14.18 1.03 3.84
CA ASN A 55 -14.69 0.09 4.85
C ASN A 55 -15.94 0.64 5.54
N GLN A 56 -15.94 1.91 5.96
CA GLN A 56 -17.11 2.58 6.54
C GLN A 56 -18.30 2.65 5.59
N MET A 57 -18.06 2.74 4.27
CA MET A 57 -19.16 2.70 3.28
C MET A 57 -19.76 1.31 3.12
N GLN A 58 -18.92 0.27 3.10
CA GLN A 58 -19.37 -1.12 2.97
C GLN A 58 -20.22 -1.53 4.17
N GLU A 59 -19.83 -1.14 5.38
CA GLU A 59 -20.62 -1.32 6.60
C GLU A 59 -22.00 -0.67 6.51
N ARG A 60 -22.13 0.47 5.84
CA ARG A 60 -23.40 1.19 5.59
C ARG A 60 -24.20 0.64 4.41
N GLY A 61 -23.78 -0.47 3.80
CA GLY A 61 -24.49 -1.13 2.69
C GLY A 61 -24.40 -0.41 1.33
N LYS A 62 -23.57 0.60 1.19
CA LYS A 62 -23.39 1.38 -0.07
C LYS A 62 -22.32 0.74 -0.96
N ARG A 63 -22.72 -0.18 -1.83
CA ARG A 63 -21.80 -0.92 -2.73
C ARG A 63 -21.76 -0.40 -4.18
N GLN A 64 -22.32 0.78 -4.47
CA GLN A 64 -22.37 1.29 -5.84
C GLN A 64 -21.01 1.88 -6.29
N LYS A 65 -20.56 1.54 -7.52
CA LYS A 65 -19.29 2.04 -8.09
C LYS A 65 -19.19 3.57 -8.15
N SER A 66 -20.32 4.26 -8.42
CA SER A 66 -20.39 5.73 -8.42
C SER A 66 -20.15 6.34 -7.05
N ALA A 67 -20.68 5.71 -6.00
CA ALA A 67 -20.47 6.15 -4.62
C ALA A 67 -19.00 5.97 -4.18
N TYR A 68 -18.35 4.90 -4.62
CA TYR A 68 -16.91 4.68 -4.39
C TYR A 68 -16.06 5.79 -5.02
N LEU A 69 -16.29 6.09 -6.32
CA LEU A 69 -15.54 7.15 -7.02
C LEU A 69 -15.74 8.52 -6.38
N PHE A 70 -16.98 8.83 -6.00
CA PHE A 70 -17.29 10.08 -5.30
C PHE A 70 -16.55 10.20 -3.96
N ASN A 71 -16.50 9.13 -3.18
CA ASN A 71 -15.76 9.12 -1.91
C ASN A 71 -14.26 9.19 -2.09
N LEU A 72 -13.72 8.51 -3.09
CA LEU A 72 -12.30 8.62 -3.44
C LEU A 72 -11.92 10.09 -3.72
N LEU A 73 -12.72 10.77 -4.54
CA LEU A 73 -12.54 12.20 -4.81
C LEU A 73 -12.69 13.04 -3.54
N LYS A 74 -13.70 12.77 -2.73
CA LYS A 74 -13.92 13.46 -1.45
C LYS A 74 -12.73 13.27 -0.52
N CYS A 75 -12.26 12.03 -0.33
CA CYS A 75 -11.05 11.74 0.46
C CYS A 75 -9.84 12.51 -0.07
N MET A 76 -9.64 12.52 -1.38
CA MET A 76 -8.54 13.26 -2.00
C MET A 76 -8.61 14.77 -1.71
N PHE A 77 -9.80 15.38 -1.79
CA PHE A 77 -9.97 16.81 -1.50
C PHE A 77 -9.82 17.16 -0.01
N GLN A 78 -10.20 16.25 0.88
CA GLN A 78 -10.09 16.43 2.33
C GLN A 78 -8.70 16.07 2.86
N HIS A 79 -7.98 15.20 2.15
CA HIS A 79 -6.65 14.72 2.58
C HIS A 79 -5.66 15.88 2.69
N LYS A 80 -4.90 15.86 3.79
CA LYS A 80 -3.74 16.75 4.02
C LYS A 80 -2.49 15.88 4.06
N ASN A 81 -1.43 16.36 3.40
CA ASN A 81 -0.13 15.70 3.48
C ASN A 81 0.30 15.62 4.94
N MET A 82 0.85 14.49 5.33
CA MET A 82 1.29 14.22 6.71
C MET A 82 2.81 14.24 6.77
N HIS A 83 3.35 14.94 7.77
CA HIS A 83 4.79 14.88 8.02
C HIS A 83 5.18 13.49 8.49
N MET A 84 6.19 12.89 7.85
CA MET A 84 6.72 11.57 8.18
C MET A 84 8.23 11.56 8.11
N ASP A 85 8.85 10.87 9.07
CA ASP A 85 10.24 10.47 9.01
C ASP A 85 10.31 9.03 8.53
N ILE A 86 10.96 8.80 7.38
CA ILE A 86 11.14 7.49 6.77
C ILE A 86 12.64 7.18 6.75
N LEU A 87 13.02 6.04 7.29
CA LEU A 87 14.37 5.51 7.16
C LEU A 87 14.32 4.28 6.24
N VAL A 88 14.95 4.36 5.08
CA VAL A 88 15.00 3.29 4.08
C VAL A 88 16.40 3.23 3.48
N ASN A 89 17.05 2.06 3.49
CA ASN A 89 18.42 1.86 2.99
C ASN A 89 19.42 2.92 3.55
N GLU A 90 19.37 3.17 4.86
CA GLU A 90 20.19 4.20 5.54
C GLU A 90 19.88 5.65 5.13
N GLN A 91 18.98 5.86 4.16
CA GLN A 91 18.54 7.18 3.74
C GLN A 91 17.39 7.66 4.62
N LYS A 92 17.56 8.85 5.19
CA LYS A 92 16.50 9.52 5.95
C LYS A 92 15.74 10.48 5.04
N ILE A 93 14.41 10.31 4.98
CA ILE A 93 13.47 11.21 4.33
C ILE A 93 12.61 11.82 5.43
N SER A 94 12.62 13.15 5.55
CA SER A 94 11.78 13.89 6.50
C SER A 94 11.03 14.94 5.71
N ASP A 95 9.76 14.68 5.38
CA ASP A 95 8.98 15.54 4.47
C ASP A 95 7.47 15.40 4.74
N ASN A 96 6.69 16.27 4.11
CA ASN A 96 5.25 16.13 4.03
C ASN A 96 4.89 15.11 2.95
N ILE A 97 4.35 14.00 3.34
CA ILE A 97 4.04 12.84 2.48
C ILE A 97 2.56 12.87 2.12
N PHE A 98 2.25 12.72 0.83
CA PHE A 98 0.89 12.53 0.35
C PHE A 98 0.43 11.08 0.57
N SER A 99 1.24 10.10 0.17
CA SER A 99 0.98 8.67 0.35
C SER A 99 2.28 7.89 0.33
N ILE A 100 2.27 6.70 0.94
CA ILE A 100 3.32 5.69 0.79
C ILE A 100 2.61 4.38 0.48
N SER A 101 3.10 3.66 -0.53
CA SER A 101 2.68 2.30 -0.83
C SER A 101 3.89 1.37 -0.71
N ILE A 102 3.77 0.32 0.07
CA ILE A 102 4.81 -0.68 0.32
C ILE A 102 4.28 -2.01 -0.18
N GLY A 103 4.81 -2.48 -1.30
CA GLY A 103 4.30 -3.65 -1.99
C GLY A 103 5.26 -4.83 -1.95
N ASN A 104 4.73 -5.97 -1.57
CA ASN A 104 5.20 -7.28 -2.00
C ASN A 104 4.60 -7.63 -3.37
N GLY A 105 3.33 -7.25 -3.60
CA GLY A 105 2.66 -7.30 -4.90
C GLY A 105 2.60 -5.94 -5.61
N LYS A 106 2.33 -5.95 -6.93
CA LYS A 106 2.28 -4.73 -7.77
C LYS A 106 0.97 -3.97 -7.69
N TYR A 107 -0.13 -4.68 -7.47
CA TYR A 107 -1.48 -4.19 -7.70
C TYR A 107 -2.22 -3.96 -6.39
N SER A 108 -2.91 -2.84 -6.30
CA SER A 108 -3.87 -2.55 -5.24
C SER A 108 -5.31 -2.54 -5.76
N GLY A 109 -6.26 -2.18 -4.91
CA GLY A 109 -7.68 -2.15 -5.23
C GLY A 109 -8.01 -1.46 -6.55
N GLY A 110 -8.88 -2.08 -7.36
CA GLY A 110 -9.27 -1.56 -8.67
C GLY A 110 -8.23 -1.70 -9.78
N GLY A 111 -7.14 -2.47 -9.58
CA GLY A 111 -6.10 -2.71 -10.56
C GLY A 111 -5.07 -1.58 -10.69
N MET A 112 -4.96 -0.72 -9.68
CA MET A 112 -3.92 0.31 -9.63
C MET A 112 -2.55 -0.32 -9.40
N VAL A 113 -1.54 0.13 -10.15
CA VAL A 113 -0.15 -0.32 -10.05
C VAL A 113 0.61 0.70 -9.20
N GLN A 114 0.60 0.50 -7.89
CA GLN A 114 1.23 1.42 -6.93
C GLN A 114 2.71 1.12 -6.74
N THR A 115 3.11 -0.14 -6.83
CA THR A 115 4.48 -0.63 -6.68
C THR A 115 4.89 -1.43 -7.92
N PRO A 116 5.17 -0.74 -9.05
CA PRO A 116 5.30 -1.38 -10.36
C PRO A 116 6.45 -2.39 -10.48
N ASN A 117 7.47 -2.26 -9.66
CA ASN A 117 8.66 -3.11 -9.70
C ASN A 117 8.61 -4.28 -8.70
N ALA A 118 7.54 -4.42 -7.92
CA ALA A 118 7.41 -5.46 -6.91
C ALA A 118 7.48 -6.87 -7.52
N VAL A 119 8.18 -7.77 -6.83
CA VAL A 119 8.31 -9.19 -7.16
C VAL A 119 8.01 -9.97 -5.89
N ILE A 120 7.06 -10.87 -5.97
CA ILE A 120 6.45 -11.50 -4.78
C ILE A 120 7.36 -12.46 -4.01
N ASN A 121 8.56 -12.79 -4.51
CA ASN A 121 9.47 -13.81 -3.96
C ASN A 121 10.95 -13.48 -4.15
N ASP A 122 11.31 -12.20 -4.18
CA ASP A 122 12.72 -11.76 -4.31
C ASP A 122 13.35 -11.32 -2.97
N GLY A 123 12.61 -11.46 -1.86
CA GLY A 123 13.07 -11.07 -0.52
C GLY A 123 13.13 -9.56 -0.31
N ILE A 124 12.42 -8.77 -1.14
CA ILE A 124 12.50 -7.31 -1.16
C ILE A 124 11.10 -6.70 -1.25
N LEU A 125 10.88 -5.63 -0.52
CA LEU A 125 9.69 -4.77 -0.63
C LEU A 125 9.96 -3.60 -1.58
N ASP A 126 9.03 -3.34 -2.47
CA ASP A 126 9.02 -2.12 -3.27
C ASP A 126 8.27 -1.00 -2.55
N VAL A 127 8.92 0.15 -2.37
CA VAL A 127 8.36 1.29 -1.64
C VAL A 127 8.19 2.45 -2.61
N THR A 128 6.95 2.90 -2.79
CA THR A 128 6.62 4.09 -3.58
C THR A 128 6.20 5.22 -2.65
N VAL A 129 6.96 6.30 -2.62
CA VAL A 129 6.73 7.48 -1.78
C VAL A 129 6.26 8.64 -2.63
N TYR A 130 5.11 9.20 -2.32
CA TYR A 130 4.51 10.35 -2.99
C TYR A 130 4.78 11.60 -2.15
N LEU A 131 5.83 12.35 -2.51
CA LEU A 131 6.29 13.53 -1.76
C LEU A 131 5.42 14.73 -2.07
N ASN A 132 4.86 15.35 -1.04
CA ASN A 132 4.21 16.67 -1.05
C ASN A 132 3.46 17.02 -2.36
N LEU A 133 2.74 16.07 -2.91
CA LEU A 133 2.02 16.26 -4.18
C LEU A 133 0.80 17.17 -3.99
N LYS A 134 0.65 18.13 -4.91
CA LYS A 134 -0.57 18.94 -5.00
C LYS A 134 -1.71 18.11 -5.61
N LYS A 135 -2.93 18.28 -5.13
CA LYS A 135 -4.13 17.56 -5.58
C LYS A 135 -4.33 17.59 -7.12
N ILE A 136 -4.04 18.73 -7.73
CA ILE A 136 -4.11 18.87 -9.20
C ILE A 136 -3.09 17.97 -9.91
N ALA A 137 -1.89 17.82 -9.36
CA ALA A 137 -0.87 16.94 -9.94
C ALA A 137 -1.32 15.48 -9.87
N ILE A 138 -1.99 15.07 -8.78
CA ILE A 138 -2.53 13.73 -8.60
C ILE A 138 -3.62 13.46 -9.64
N ILE A 139 -4.60 14.35 -9.77
CA ILE A 139 -5.70 14.21 -10.75
C ILE A 139 -5.15 14.07 -12.18
N LYS A 140 -4.18 14.91 -12.55
CA LYS A 140 -3.56 14.86 -13.90
C LYS A 140 -2.79 13.58 -14.18
N ASN A 141 -2.32 12.89 -13.14
CA ASN A 141 -1.49 11.70 -13.27
C ASN A 141 -2.19 10.41 -12.82
N VAL A 142 -3.47 10.44 -12.45
CA VAL A 142 -4.19 9.24 -11.97
C VAL A 142 -4.17 8.09 -12.98
N SER A 143 -4.20 8.38 -14.28
CA SER A 143 -4.09 7.36 -15.33
C SER A 143 -2.76 6.60 -15.29
N LYS A 144 -1.69 7.20 -14.77
CA LYS A 144 -0.39 6.57 -14.64
C LYS A 144 -0.38 5.42 -13.61
N LEU A 145 -1.32 5.41 -12.67
CA LEU A 145 -1.54 4.27 -11.75
C LEU A 145 -2.05 3.01 -12.49
N TYR A 146 -2.71 3.18 -13.63
CA TYR A 146 -3.31 2.06 -14.38
C TYR A 146 -2.46 1.58 -15.55
N ASN A 147 -1.46 2.35 -15.96
CA ASN A 147 -0.60 2.03 -17.10
C ASN A 147 0.89 1.86 -16.73
N ASN A 148 1.15 1.56 -15.46
CA ASN A 148 2.49 1.24 -14.94
C ASN A 148 3.51 2.40 -15.04
N LYS A 149 3.04 3.66 -15.05
CA LYS A 149 3.88 4.85 -15.25
C LYS A 149 3.93 5.79 -14.05
N ILE A 150 3.51 5.32 -12.88
CA ILE A 150 3.43 6.17 -11.68
C ILE A 150 4.78 6.74 -11.27
N LEU A 151 5.87 6.01 -11.50
CA LEU A 151 7.23 6.43 -11.16
C LEU A 151 7.76 7.57 -12.05
N GLU A 152 7.10 7.87 -13.19
CA GLU A 152 7.43 9.04 -14.03
C GLU A 152 6.87 10.36 -13.46
N VAL A 153 6.09 10.31 -12.40
CA VAL A 153 5.47 11.51 -11.81
C VAL A 153 6.49 12.26 -10.97
N LYS A 154 6.69 13.54 -11.27
CA LYS A 154 7.58 14.39 -10.46
C LYS A 154 7.09 14.43 -9.00
N GLY A 155 7.97 14.07 -8.06
CA GLY A 155 7.64 13.97 -6.64
C GLY A 155 7.24 12.56 -6.20
N VAL A 156 7.23 11.58 -7.10
CA VAL A 156 7.17 10.16 -6.75
C VAL A 156 8.59 9.60 -6.75
N ARG A 157 8.93 8.84 -5.71
CA ARG A 157 10.20 8.15 -5.56
C ARG A 157 9.95 6.68 -5.29
N SER A 158 10.82 5.82 -5.80
CA SER A 158 10.78 4.38 -5.57
C SER A 158 12.05 3.92 -4.86
N TYR A 159 11.90 3.00 -3.93
CA TYR A 159 12.97 2.33 -3.20
C TYR A 159 12.72 0.84 -3.19
N LYS A 160 13.80 0.07 -3.10
CA LYS A 160 13.78 -1.37 -2.86
C LYS A 160 14.51 -1.63 -1.55
N THR A 161 13.89 -2.39 -0.64
CA THR A 161 14.46 -2.64 0.68
C THR A 161 13.89 -3.92 1.30
N ASP A 162 14.66 -4.58 2.13
CA ASP A 162 14.20 -5.66 2.99
C ASP A 162 13.59 -5.16 4.31
N ASN A 163 13.89 -3.90 4.68
CA ASN A 163 13.35 -3.26 5.88
C ASN A 163 13.30 -1.75 5.76
N LEU A 164 12.33 -1.13 6.46
CA LEU A 164 12.23 0.31 6.61
C LEU A 164 11.52 0.68 7.90
N THR A 165 11.74 1.91 8.37
CA THR A 165 11.03 2.48 9.52
C THR A 165 10.29 3.73 9.10
N ILE A 166 9.03 3.86 9.53
CA ILE A 166 8.21 5.07 9.36
C ILE A 166 7.83 5.58 10.75
N LYS A 167 8.03 6.88 10.96
CA LYS A 167 7.60 7.57 12.20
C LYS A 167 6.70 8.74 11.84
N THR A 168 5.64 8.90 12.62
CA THR A 168 4.70 10.01 12.51
C THR A 168 4.67 10.81 13.82
N PRO A 169 4.40 12.14 13.80
CA PRO A 169 4.41 12.98 14.99
C PRO A 169 3.35 12.59 16.02
N SER A 170 2.28 11.97 15.59
CA SER A 170 1.16 11.47 16.42
C SER A 170 0.70 10.13 15.90
N ILE A 171 -0.19 9.47 16.65
CA ILE A 171 -0.85 8.25 16.17
C ILE A 171 -1.51 8.54 14.83
N SER A 172 -1.24 7.68 13.87
CA SER A 172 -1.77 7.71 12.51
C SER A 172 -2.27 6.33 12.10
N ILE A 173 -3.07 6.30 11.06
CA ILE A 173 -3.54 5.06 10.46
C ILE A 173 -2.60 4.59 9.36
N ALA A 174 -2.45 3.28 9.28
CA ALA A 174 -1.90 2.59 8.11
C ALA A 174 -2.91 1.51 7.67
N GLU A 175 -2.85 1.13 6.40
CA GLU A 175 -3.63 0.00 5.88
C GLU A 175 -2.71 -1.16 5.53
N ILE A 176 -3.20 -2.38 5.68
CA ILE A 176 -2.51 -3.63 5.32
C ILE A 176 -3.53 -4.57 4.67
N ASP A 177 -3.36 -4.83 3.38
CA ASP A 177 -4.29 -5.68 2.58
C ASP A 177 -5.78 -5.35 2.81
N GLY A 178 -6.08 -4.06 3.04
CA GLY A 178 -7.45 -3.57 3.24
C GLY A 178 -7.90 -3.40 4.69
N GLU A 179 -7.10 -3.84 5.67
CA GLU A 179 -7.37 -3.67 7.10
C GLU A 179 -6.65 -2.43 7.66
N ILE A 180 -7.20 -1.81 8.68
CA ILE A 180 -6.64 -0.59 9.30
C ILE A 180 -5.92 -0.94 10.60
N ILE A 181 -4.70 -0.44 10.73
CA ILE A 181 -3.90 -0.45 11.97
C ILE A 181 -3.58 0.99 12.41
N GLU A 182 -3.32 1.18 13.69
CA GLU A 182 -3.03 2.47 14.29
C GLU A 182 -1.73 2.47 15.08
N GLY A 183 -0.87 3.46 14.84
CA GLY A 183 0.41 3.61 15.52
C GLY A 183 1.11 4.91 15.17
N ASN A 184 2.30 5.12 15.73
CA ASN A 184 3.15 6.28 15.41
C ASN A 184 4.59 5.89 15.06
N ILE A 185 4.97 4.64 15.27
CA ILE A 185 6.23 4.05 14.82
C ILE A 185 5.88 2.72 14.16
N PHE A 186 6.36 2.52 12.95
CA PHE A 186 6.13 1.32 12.16
C PHE A 186 7.48 0.82 11.65
N ASN A 187 7.88 -0.39 12.07
CA ASN A 187 9.05 -1.08 11.54
C ASN A 187 8.54 -2.16 10.59
N ILE A 188 8.86 -2.03 9.35
CA ILE A 188 8.39 -2.91 8.29
C ILE A 188 9.57 -3.74 7.78
N SER A 189 9.36 -5.03 7.58
CA SER A 189 10.37 -5.95 7.05
C SER A 189 9.72 -7.01 6.16
N VAL A 190 10.51 -7.66 5.33
CA VAL A 190 10.09 -8.82 4.55
C VAL A 190 10.50 -10.12 5.27
N ILE A 191 9.63 -11.13 5.19
CA ILE A 191 9.92 -12.51 5.57
C ILE A 191 9.90 -13.33 4.27
N SER A 192 11.10 -13.69 3.81
CA SER A 192 11.26 -14.33 2.52
C SER A 192 10.73 -15.77 2.50
N ASN A 193 10.16 -16.18 1.37
CA ASN A 193 9.74 -17.57 1.08
C ASN A 193 8.84 -18.18 2.16
N SER A 194 7.91 -17.42 2.72
CA SER A 194 7.16 -17.79 3.91
C SER A 194 5.78 -18.37 3.63
N LEU A 195 5.25 -18.18 2.43
CA LEU A 195 3.92 -18.63 2.05
C LEU A 195 3.96 -19.42 0.74
N ASN A 196 3.34 -20.59 0.72
CA ASN A 196 3.10 -21.36 -0.52
C ASN A 196 1.66 -21.13 -0.96
N ILE A 197 1.48 -20.66 -2.19
CA ILE A 197 0.19 -20.37 -2.80
C ILE A 197 0.02 -21.04 -4.15
#